data_4379b39cb33d8c6333e569fbfb5896c9
#
_entry.id   4379b39cb33d8c6333e569fbfb5896c9
#
_cell.length_a   1.000
_cell.length_b   1.000
_cell.length_c   1.000
_cell.angle_alpha   90.00
_cell.angle_beta   90.00
_cell.angle_gamma   90.00
#
_symmetry.space_group_name_H-M   'P 1'
#
loop_
_entity.id
_entity.type
_entity.pdbx_description
1 polymer ?
#
loop_
_entity_poly.entity_id
_entity_poly.type
_entity_poly.pdbx_seq_one_letter_code
_entity_poly.pdbx_strand_id
1 'polypeptide(L)'
;MNKLIAILLLALSLPALAALEVAGVKFDDKAKVGAGDTVINGAGMRKRAFFKVYAIGLYLPQKAATAAEALNSKGAKRIAIVTLRDLTAEQFVDALIEALKNNHDEAAMKTLQPKVDQFRNTMLTIGNAPEKSVVHLDWLPETGTRLTFNGAQKGADIAGEDFYRALLRIWLGDKPAQDDLKEQLLGKTG
;
A
#
# COMPACT_ATOMS: atom_id res chain seq x y z
N MET A 1 11.96 -14.86 64.56
CA MET A 1 12.69 -15.16 63.30
C MET A 1 11.76 -14.89 62.13
N ASN A 2 11.78 -13.62 61.62
CA ASN A 2 10.89 -13.22 60.52
C ASN A 2 11.61 -13.46 59.19
N LYS A 3 11.08 -14.36 58.36
CA LYS A 3 11.57 -14.57 57.00
C LYS A 3 10.85 -13.58 56.07
N LEU A 4 11.57 -12.55 55.62
CA LEU A 4 11.15 -11.66 54.52
C LEU A 4 11.26 -12.44 53.21
N ILE A 5 10.12 -12.69 52.58
CA ILE A 5 10.04 -13.22 51.22
C ILE A 5 10.10 -12.00 50.29
N ALA A 6 11.20 -11.80 49.62
CA ALA A 6 11.34 -10.80 48.55
C ALA A 6 10.66 -11.37 47.26
N ILE A 7 9.51 -10.81 46.89
CA ILE A 7 8.86 -11.11 45.60
C ILE A 7 9.54 -10.27 44.54
N LEU A 8 10.35 -10.91 43.71
CA LEU A 8 10.96 -10.33 42.51
C LEU A 8 9.91 -10.20 41.41
N LEU A 9 9.33 -9.02 41.24
CA LEU A 9 8.47 -8.70 40.10
C LEU A 9 9.35 -8.63 38.84
N LEU A 10 9.27 -9.69 38.04
CA LEU A 10 9.85 -9.73 36.70
C LEU A 10 8.92 -8.91 35.79
N ALA A 11 9.28 -7.66 35.51
CA ALA A 11 8.59 -6.83 34.52
C ALA A 11 8.84 -7.44 33.12
N LEU A 12 7.86 -8.15 32.57
CA LEU A 12 7.84 -8.51 31.15
C LEU A 12 7.66 -7.23 30.34
N SER A 13 8.75 -6.68 29.84
CA SER A 13 8.74 -5.64 28.82
C SER A 13 8.27 -6.30 27.52
N LEU A 14 6.98 -6.13 27.17
CA LEU A 14 6.48 -6.44 25.84
C LEU A 14 7.24 -5.54 24.84
N PRO A 15 7.81 -6.07 23.75
CA PRO A 15 8.39 -5.25 22.72
C PRO A 15 7.28 -4.33 22.18
N ALA A 16 7.45 -3.02 22.34
CA ALA A 16 6.61 -2.05 21.65
C ALA A 16 6.84 -2.27 20.16
N LEU A 17 5.83 -2.79 19.44
CA LEU A 17 5.82 -2.85 18.00
C LEU A 17 5.90 -1.40 17.49
N ALA A 18 7.04 -1.03 16.95
CA ALA A 18 7.29 0.33 16.49
C ALA A 18 6.54 0.57 15.18
N ALA A 19 5.39 1.21 15.26
CA ALA A 19 4.66 1.67 14.08
C ALA A 19 5.56 2.57 13.22
N LEU A 20 5.59 2.33 11.91
CA LEU A 20 6.34 3.15 10.97
C LEU A 20 5.58 4.47 10.75
N GLU A 21 6.22 5.62 11.02
CA GLU A 21 5.58 6.92 10.87
C GLU A 21 6.15 7.70 9.69
N VAL A 22 5.28 8.17 8.80
CA VAL A 22 5.63 8.95 7.61
C VAL A 22 4.74 10.19 7.53
N ALA A 23 5.33 11.37 7.61
CA ALA A 23 4.62 12.66 7.53
C ALA A 23 3.41 12.76 8.49
N GLY A 24 3.53 12.22 9.71
CA GLY A 24 2.48 12.21 10.73
C GLY A 24 1.44 11.09 10.55
N VAL A 25 1.59 10.23 9.55
CA VAL A 25 0.77 9.05 9.33
C VAL A 25 1.45 7.83 9.93
N LYS A 26 0.74 7.09 10.79
CA LYS A 26 1.22 5.85 11.40
C LYS A 26 0.74 4.65 10.60
N PHE A 27 1.67 3.75 10.29
CA PHE A 27 1.41 2.46 9.66
C PHE A 27 1.70 1.36 10.67
N ASP A 28 0.73 0.53 10.97
CA ASP A 28 0.90 -0.60 11.88
C ASP A 28 1.90 -1.61 11.31
N ASP A 29 2.65 -2.30 12.18
CA ASP A 29 3.62 -3.32 11.76
C ASP A 29 2.99 -4.51 11.04
N LYS A 30 1.71 -4.78 11.33
CA LYS A 30 0.95 -5.89 10.74
C LYS A 30 -0.42 -5.42 10.31
N ALA A 31 -0.95 -6.06 9.27
CA ALA A 31 -2.31 -5.84 8.83
C ALA A 31 -2.94 -7.17 8.39
N LYS A 32 -4.24 -7.31 8.65
CA LYS A 32 -5.04 -8.37 8.08
C LYS A 32 -5.58 -7.92 6.73
N VAL A 33 -5.35 -8.72 5.69
CA VAL A 33 -5.79 -8.45 4.31
C VAL A 33 -6.60 -9.66 3.84
N GLY A 34 -7.94 -9.53 3.87
CA GLY A 34 -8.80 -10.70 3.75
C GLY A 34 -8.51 -11.72 4.85
N ALA A 35 -8.26 -12.97 4.48
CA ALA A 35 -7.85 -14.03 5.40
C ALA A 35 -6.34 -14.05 5.70
N GLY A 36 -5.53 -13.28 4.95
CA GLY A 36 -4.07 -13.30 5.05
C GLY A 36 -3.52 -12.33 6.10
N ASP A 37 -2.47 -12.75 6.80
CA ASP A 37 -1.67 -11.90 7.66
C ASP A 37 -0.53 -11.29 6.83
N THR A 38 -0.29 -9.99 7.02
CA THR A 38 0.76 -9.24 6.33
C THR A 38 1.57 -8.42 7.30
N VAL A 39 2.81 -8.11 6.93
CA VAL A 39 3.70 -7.22 7.67
C VAL A 39 4.03 -6.01 6.81
N ILE A 40 4.23 -4.86 7.44
CA ILE A 40 4.70 -3.66 6.73
C ILE A 40 6.07 -3.94 6.13
N ASN A 41 6.21 -3.83 4.82
CA ASN A 41 7.49 -3.96 4.12
C ASN A 41 8.30 -2.68 4.23
N GLY A 42 7.64 -1.58 3.96
CA GLY A 42 8.17 -0.24 4.06
C GLY A 42 7.08 0.80 3.85
N ALA A 43 7.37 2.05 4.19
CA ALA A 43 6.47 3.16 3.96
C ALA A 43 7.25 4.41 3.58
N GLY A 44 6.60 5.29 2.83
CA GLY A 44 7.22 6.52 2.35
C GLY A 44 6.19 7.57 1.97
N MET A 45 6.67 8.68 1.42
CA MET A 45 5.84 9.81 1.06
C MET A 45 6.01 10.18 -0.42
N ARG A 46 4.90 10.22 -1.14
CA ARG A 46 4.85 10.76 -2.50
C ARG A 46 4.88 12.27 -2.47
N LYS A 47 5.85 12.84 -3.18
CA LYS A 47 5.96 14.28 -3.42
C LYS A 47 5.75 14.58 -4.89
N ARG A 48 5.16 15.72 -5.20
CA ARG A 48 5.11 16.27 -6.57
C ARG A 48 5.49 17.75 -6.49
N ALA A 49 6.63 18.11 -7.05
CA ALA A 49 7.28 19.39 -6.81
C ALA A 49 7.42 19.66 -5.29
N PHE A 50 6.85 20.72 -4.77
CA PHE A 50 6.91 21.09 -3.36
C PHE A 50 5.78 20.49 -2.49
N PHE A 51 4.84 19.78 -3.11
CA PHE A 51 3.64 19.31 -2.40
C PHE A 51 3.82 17.87 -1.93
N LYS A 52 3.50 17.63 -0.66
CA LYS A 52 3.26 16.30 -0.10
C LYS A 52 1.89 15.85 -0.60
N VAL A 53 1.83 14.73 -1.33
CA VAL A 53 0.59 14.27 -1.96
C VAL A 53 -0.10 13.22 -1.10
N TYR A 54 0.65 12.17 -0.72
CA TYR A 54 0.15 11.11 0.16
C TYR A 54 1.31 10.40 0.87
N ALA A 55 1.02 9.82 2.03
CA ALA A 55 1.82 8.78 2.64
C ALA A 55 1.34 7.41 2.14
N ILE A 56 2.27 6.46 1.98
CA ILE A 56 1.97 5.13 1.45
C ILE A 56 2.77 4.07 2.20
N GLY A 57 2.10 2.95 2.54
CA GLY A 57 2.71 1.76 3.11
C GLY A 57 2.47 0.54 2.22
N LEU A 58 3.49 -0.29 2.09
CA LEU A 58 3.43 -1.58 1.41
C LEU A 58 3.39 -2.70 2.44
N TYR A 59 2.37 -3.53 2.39
CA TYR A 59 2.22 -4.72 3.23
C TYR A 59 2.33 -5.97 2.37
N LEU A 60 3.16 -6.90 2.82
CA LEU A 60 3.43 -8.18 2.16
C LEU A 60 3.32 -9.32 3.18
N PRO A 61 3.10 -10.57 2.75
CA PRO A 61 3.13 -11.73 3.65
C PRO A 61 4.46 -11.90 4.37
N GLN A 62 5.56 -11.51 3.73
CA GLN A 62 6.92 -11.52 4.26
C GLN A 62 7.68 -10.31 3.73
N LYS A 63 8.70 -9.85 4.46
CA LYS A 63 9.58 -8.77 4.02
C LYS A 63 10.27 -9.12 2.70
N ALA A 64 10.33 -8.15 1.80
CA ALA A 64 11.03 -8.21 0.52
C ALA A 64 12.01 -7.05 0.42
N ALA A 65 13.27 -7.34 0.12
CA ALA A 65 14.33 -6.34 -0.03
C ALA A 65 14.45 -5.80 -1.46
N THR A 66 13.88 -6.51 -2.43
CA THR A 66 13.93 -6.14 -3.84
C THR A 66 12.54 -6.02 -4.45
N ALA A 67 12.44 -5.20 -5.52
CA ALA A 67 11.19 -5.07 -6.28
C ALA A 67 10.73 -6.43 -6.85
N ALA A 68 11.65 -7.25 -7.33
CA ALA A 68 11.33 -8.57 -7.89
C ALA A 68 10.70 -9.49 -6.83
N GLU A 69 11.24 -9.53 -5.61
CA GLU A 69 10.67 -10.28 -4.49
C GLU A 69 9.27 -9.78 -4.13
N ALA A 70 9.09 -8.47 -4.00
CA ALA A 70 7.80 -7.86 -3.67
C ALA A 70 6.73 -8.14 -4.74
N LEU A 71 7.07 -7.97 -6.02
CA LEU A 71 6.18 -8.22 -7.16
C LEU A 71 5.79 -9.70 -7.30
N ASN A 72 6.69 -10.63 -6.94
CA ASN A 72 6.47 -12.08 -7.03
C ASN A 72 6.02 -12.72 -5.72
N SER A 73 5.89 -11.95 -4.65
CA SER A 73 5.40 -12.42 -3.35
C SER A 73 4.03 -13.08 -3.50
N LYS A 74 3.85 -14.25 -2.88
CA LYS A 74 2.59 -15.01 -2.90
C LYS A 74 1.75 -14.69 -1.67
N GLY A 75 0.43 -14.74 -1.83
CA GLY A 75 -0.50 -14.43 -0.74
C GLY A 75 -1.05 -13.01 -0.80
N ALA A 76 -1.79 -12.63 0.24
CA ALA A 76 -2.45 -11.32 0.32
C ALA A 76 -1.44 -10.18 0.43
N LYS A 77 -1.76 -9.03 -0.16
CA LYS A 77 -0.92 -7.83 -0.17
C LYS A 77 -1.78 -6.58 -0.03
N ARG A 78 -1.21 -5.51 0.49
CA ARG A 78 -1.89 -4.21 0.57
C ARG A 78 -0.95 -3.07 0.20
N ILE A 79 -1.45 -2.15 -0.59
CA ILE A 79 -1.00 -0.77 -0.65
C ILE A 79 -1.98 0.05 0.20
N ALA A 80 -1.47 0.69 1.25
CA ALA A 80 -2.22 1.60 2.10
C ALA A 80 -1.78 3.03 1.81
N ILE A 81 -2.71 3.88 1.38
CA ILE A 81 -2.44 5.29 1.03
C ILE A 81 -3.27 6.17 1.95
N VAL A 82 -2.63 7.22 2.49
CA VAL A 82 -3.31 8.28 3.25
C VAL A 82 -2.99 9.61 2.59
N THR A 83 -4.02 10.33 2.14
CA THR A 83 -3.86 11.63 1.49
C THR A 83 -3.30 12.66 2.47
N LEU A 84 -2.34 13.48 2.02
CA LEU A 84 -1.72 14.58 2.79
C LEU A 84 -2.21 15.96 2.32
N ARG A 85 -3.18 15.95 1.42
CA ARG A 85 -3.91 17.11 0.90
C ARG A 85 -5.19 16.64 0.23
N ASP A 86 -6.08 17.57 -0.06
CA ASP A 86 -7.26 17.29 -0.86
C ASP A 86 -6.86 16.89 -2.28
N LEU A 87 -7.47 15.81 -2.78
CA LEU A 87 -7.32 15.29 -4.13
C LEU A 87 -8.69 15.00 -4.72
N THR A 88 -8.84 15.17 -6.04
CA THR A 88 -10.01 14.63 -6.74
C THR A 88 -9.74 13.20 -7.20
N ALA A 89 -10.78 12.39 -7.35
CA ALA A 89 -10.64 11.04 -7.86
C ALA A 89 -10.04 11.03 -9.28
N GLU A 90 -10.38 12.01 -10.12
CA GLU A 90 -9.82 12.17 -11.45
C GLU A 90 -8.31 12.37 -11.40
N GLN A 91 -7.83 13.34 -10.58
CA GLN A 91 -6.40 13.60 -10.44
C GLN A 91 -5.63 12.38 -9.98
N PHE A 92 -6.21 11.61 -9.04
CA PHE A 92 -5.58 10.42 -8.49
C PHE A 92 -5.55 9.28 -9.51
N VAL A 93 -6.68 8.97 -10.15
CA VAL A 93 -6.77 7.88 -11.11
C VAL A 93 -5.99 8.15 -12.39
N ASP A 94 -5.98 9.38 -12.88
CA ASP A 94 -5.22 9.75 -14.08
C ASP A 94 -3.71 9.60 -13.83
N ALA A 95 -3.22 10.02 -12.66
CA ALA A 95 -1.83 9.81 -12.26
C ALA A 95 -1.46 8.32 -12.15
N LEU A 96 -2.36 7.47 -11.63
CA LEU A 96 -2.13 6.02 -11.57
C LEU A 96 -2.10 5.39 -12.95
N ILE A 97 -3.01 5.76 -13.86
CA ILE A 97 -3.06 5.24 -15.23
C ILE A 97 -1.82 5.67 -16.02
N GLU A 98 -1.38 6.92 -15.88
CA GLU A 98 -0.13 7.39 -16.49
C GLU A 98 1.07 6.56 -16.01
N ALA A 99 1.17 6.33 -14.69
CA ALA A 99 2.25 5.53 -14.13
C ALA A 99 2.17 4.04 -14.54
N LEU A 100 0.97 3.48 -14.73
CA LEU A 100 0.79 2.16 -15.32
C LEU A 100 1.37 2.11 -16.75
N LYS A 101 1.02 3.07 -17.61
CA LYS A 101 1.51 3.16 -18.99
C LYS A 101 3.03 3.30 -19.05
N ASN A 102 3.64 4.01 -18.11
CA ASN A 102 5.09 4.18 -18.06
C ASN A 102 5.85 2.87 -17.74
N ASN A 103 5.17 1.90 -17.10
CA ASN A 103 5.77 0.63 -16.66
C ASN A 103 5.31 -0.59 -17.46
N HIS A 104 4.52 -0.41 -18.52
CA HIS A 104 4.01 -1.49 -19.34
C HIS A 104 4.06 -1.09 -20.83
N ASP A 105 4.37 -2.03 -21.70
CA ASP A 105 4.28 -1.85 -23.13
C ASP A 105 2.82 -1.81 -23.61
N GLU A 106 2.63 -1.47 -24.88
CA GLU A 106 1.32 -1.33 -25.50
C GLU A 106 0.52 -2.65 -25.46
N ALA A 107 1.18 -3.79 -25.68
CA ALA A 107 0.54 -5.10 -25.69
C ALA A 107 0.02 -5.48 -24.29
N ALA A 108 0.84 -5.25 -23.25
CA ALA A 108 0.45 -5.45 -21.85
C ALA A 108 -0.70 -4.51 -21.46
N MET A 109 -0.62 -3.23 -21.84
CA MET A 109 -1.69 -2.26 -21.56
C MET A 109 -2.99 -2.65 -22.25
N LYS A 110 -2.96 -3.13 -23.51
CA LYS A 110 -4.15 -3.63 -24.22
C LYS A 110 -4.80 -4.80 -23.48
N THR A 111 -4.00 -5.72 -22.94
CA THR A 111 -4.49 -6.85 -22.14
C THR A 111 -5.11 -6.40 -20.82
N LEU A 112 -4.52 -5.41 -20.18
CA LEU A 112 -4.98 -4.87 -18.89
C LEU A 112 -6.17 -3.90 -19.03
N GLN A 113 -6.45 -3.38 -20.24
CA GLN A 113 -7.40 -2.28 -20.45
C GLN A 113 -8.78 -2.50 -19.81
N PRO A 114 -9.44 -3.68 -19.92
CA PRO A 114 -10.75 -3.87 -19.27
C PRO A 114 -10.69 -3.72 -17.75
N LYS A 115 -9.59 -4.17 -17.12
CA LYS A 115 -9.36 -4.05 -15.67
C LYS A 115 -9.04 -2.62 -15.26
N VAL A 116 -8.26 -1.91 -16.07
CA VAL A 116 -7.96 -0.49 -15.90
C VAL A 116 -9.24 0.35 -15.99
N ASP A 117 -10.12 0.05 -16.94
CA ASP A 117 -11.40 0.76 -17.10
C ASP A 117 -12.34 0.48 -15.90
N GLN A 118 -12.42 -0.76 -15.44
CA GLN A 118 -13.17 -1.11 -14.23
C GLN A 118 -12.63 -0.36 -13.01
N PHE A 119 -11.31 -0.35 -12.82
CA PHE A 119 -10.64 0.37 -11.73
C PHE A 119 -10.92 1.88 -11.80
N ARG A 120 -10.74 2.48 -13.00
CA ARG A 120 -11.01 3.89 -13.25
C ARG A 120 -12.44 4.27 -12.89
N ASN A 121 -13.41 3.52 -13.41
CA ASN A 121 -14.81 3.77 -13.14
C ASN A 121 -15.14 3.66 -11.65
N THR A 122 -14.59 2.66 -10.96
CA THR A 122 -14.74 2.51 -9.51
C THR A 122 -14.14 3.69 -8.75
N MET A 123 -12.92 4.11 -9.09
CA MET A 123 -12.26 5.26 -8.45
C MET A 123 -13.07 6.55 -8.62
N LEU A 124 -13.62 6.81 -9.80
CA LEU A 124 -14.41 8.00 -10.08
C LEU A 124 -15.67 8.09 -9.21
N THR A 125 -16.21 6.98 -8.71
CA THR A 125 -17.35 7.00 -7.77
C THR A 125 -16.99 7.60 -6.39
N ILE A 126 -15.71 7.76 -6.08
CA ILE A 126 -15.25 8.36 -4.82
C ILE A 126 -15.47 9.88 -4.82
N GLY A 127 -15.33 10.53 -5.98
CA GLY A 127 -15.43 11.99 -6.11
C GLY A 127 -14.22 12.68 -5.50
N ASN A 128 -14.39 13.29 -4.33
CA ASN A 128 -13.32 13.98 -3.62
C ASN A 128 -12.73 13.13 -2.50
N ALA A 129 -11.42 13.14 -2.38
CA ALA A 129 -10.64 12.56 -1.29
C ALA A 129 -9.99 13.71 -0.48
N PRO A 130 -10.64 14.19 0.58
CA PRO A 130 -10.06 15.18 1.48
C PRO A 130 -8.74 14.71 2.08
N GLU A 131 -7.95 15.64 2.61
CA GLU A 131 -6.78 15.30 3.42
C GLU A 131 -7.15 14.26 4.50
N LYS A 132 -6.24 13.31 4.76
CA LYS A 132 -6.42 12.17 5.67
C LYS A 132 -7.41 11.10 5.20
N SER A 133 -7.87 11.15 3.96
CA SER A 133 -8.60 10.02 3.37
C SER A 133 -7.71 8.79 3.26
N VAL A 134 -8.27 7.63 3.58
CA VAL A 134 -7.57 6.34 3.54
C VAL A 134 -8.03 5.53 2.33
N VAL A 135 -7.09 5.15 1.47
CA VAL A 135 -7.33 4.28 0.32
C VAL A 135 -6.52 2.99 0.51
N HIS A 136 -7.17 1.84 0.46
CA HIS A 136 -6.47 0.57 0.38
C HIS A 136 -6.68 -0.06 -0.99
N LEU A 137 -5.60 -0.56 -1.56
CA LEU A 137 -5.59 -1.44 -2.71
C LEU A 137 -5.09 -2.80 -2.22
N ASP A 138 -6.01 -3.74 -2.05
CA ASP A 138 -5.74 -5.05 -1.47
C ASP A 138 -5.73 -6.11 -2.57
N TRP A 139 -4.72 -6.94 -2.61
CA TRP A 139 -4.75 -8.19 -3.34
C TRP A 139 -5.28 -9.29 -2.44
N LEU A 140 -6.39 -9.88 -2.86
CA LEU A 140 -7.04 -11.03 -2.22
C LEU A 140 -6.92 -12.21 -3.18
N PRO A 141 -6.13 -13.25 -2.88
CA PRO A 141 -5.86 -14.36 -3.81
C PRO A 141 -7.11 -15.03 -4.37
N GLU A 142 -8.20 -15.04 -3.60
CA GLU A 142 -9.45 -15.72 -3.93
C GLU A 142 -10.39 -14.89 -4.80
N THR A 143 -10.35 -13.56 -4.70
CA THR A 143 -11.34 -12.67 -5.35
C THR A 143 -10.73 -11.64 -6.29
N GLY A 144 -9.50 -11.18 -6.04
CA GLY A 144 -8.86 -10.18 -6.88
C GLY A 144 -8.41 -8.93 -6.15
N THR A 145 -8.27 -7.84 -6.89
CA THR A 145 -7.90 -6.52 -6.37
C THR A 145 -9.13 -5.81 -5.82
N ARG A 146 -9.11 -5.52 -4.52
CA ARG A 146 -10.14 -4.77 -3.82
C ARG A 146 -9.72 -3.34 -3.57
N LEU A 147 -10.60 -2.40 -3.88
CA LEU A 147 -10.48 -1.00 -3.52
C LEU A 147 -11.35 -0.70 -2.30
N THR A 148 -10.77 -0.11 -1.26
CA THR A 148 -11.54 0.49 -0.17
C THR A 148 -11.21 1.97 -0.02
N PHE A 149 -12.19 2.75 0.36
CA PHE A 149 -12.06 4.18 0.67
C PHE A 149 -12.68 4.46 2.02
N ASN A 150 -11.88 4.95 2.96
CA ASN A 150 -12.26 5.20 4.35
C ASN A 150 -12.97 3.99 4.99
N GLY A 151 -12.41 2.78 4.76
CA GLY A 151 -12.92 1.53 5.29
C GLY A 151 -14.09 0.90 4.52
N ALA A 152 -14.71 1.61 3.58
CA ALA A 152 -15.80 1.08 2.77
C ALA A 152 -15.30 0.54 1.42
N GLN A 153 -15.67 -0.69 1.07
CA GLN A 153 -15.37 -1.25 -0.26
C GLN A 153 -16.05 -0.42 -1.35
N LYS A 154 -15.33 -0.19 -2.45
CA LYS A 154 -15.81 0.47 -3.66
C LYS A 154 -15.78 -0.50 -4.83
N GLY A 155 -16.93 -0.67 -5.46
CA GLY A 155 -17.08 -1.56 -6.59
C GLY A 155 -16.85 -3.05 -6.26
N ALA A 156 -16.79 -3.87 -7.30
CA ALA A 156 -16.45 -5.28 -7.22
C ALA A 156 -14.93 -5.48 -7.28
N ASP A 157 -14.45 -6.59 -6.72
CA ASP A 157 -13.04 -6.98 -6.82
C ASP A 157 -12.66 -7.22 -8.29
N ILE A 158 -11.46 -6.79 -8.69
CA ILE A 158 -10.95 -6.95 -10.05
C ILE A 158 -10.12 -8.23 -10.09
N ALA A 159 -10.60 -9.23 -10.80
CA ALA A 159 -9.98 -10.55 -10.88
C ALA A 159 -8.60 -10.53 -11.57
N GLY A 160 -7.71 -11.41 -11.09
CA GLY A 160 -6.39 -11.66 -11.68
C GLY A 160 -5.26 -10.88 -11.00
N GLU A 161 -4.21 -11.64 -10.60
CA GLU A 161 -3.02 -11.08 -9.95
C GLU A 161 -2.18 -10.19 -10.89
N ASP A 162 -2.32 -10.39 -12.21
CA ASP A 162 -1.69 -9.58 -13.24
C ASP A 162 -2.00 -8.08 -13.08
N PHE A 163 -3.26 -7.75 -12.80
CA PHE A 163 -3.67 -6.36 -12.57
C PHE A 163 -3.07 -5.79 -11.28
N TYR A 164 -3.13 -6.53 -10.18
CA TYR A 164 -2.52 -6.06 -8.93
C TYR A 164 -1.00 -5.89 -9.06
N ARG A 165 -0.33 -6.81 -9.75
CA ARG A 165 1.10 -6.72 -10.03
C ARG A 165 1.40 -5.51 -10.91
N ALA A 166 0.55 -5.19 -11.87
CA ALA A 166 0.66 -3.99 -12.68
C ALA A 166 0.52 -2.72 -11.81
N LEU A 167 -0.44 -2.68 -10.86
CA LEU A 167 -0.54 -1.59 -9.90
C LEU A 167 0.72 -1.44 -9.04
N LEU A 168 1.28 -2.53 -8.52
CA LEU A 168 2.52 -2.48 -7.73
C LEU A 168 3.68 -1.86 -8.50
N ARG A 169 3.77 -2.08 -9.82
CA ARG A 169 4.82 -1.50 -10.67
C ARG A 169 4.76 0.03 -10.75
N ILE A 170 3.64 0.66 -10.41
CA ILE A 170 3.57 2.13 -10.28
C ILE A 170 4.64 2.64 -9.32
N TRP A 171 4.90 1.91 -8.23
CA TRP A 171 5.87 2.31 -7.22
C TRP A 171 7.15 1.48 -7.24
N LEU A 172 7.10 0.23 -7.72
CA LEU A 172 8.22 -0.72 -7.66
C LEU A 172 8.82 -1.06 -9.04
N GLY A 173 8.23 -0.58 -10.13
CA GLY A 173 8.68 -0.87 -11.50
C GLY A 173 9.98 -0.16 -11.89
N ASP A 174 10.33 -0.27 -13.15
CA ASP A 174 11.57 0.33 -13.70
C ASP A 174 11.46 1.85 -13.82
N LYS A 175 10.23 2.36 -14.01
CA LYS A 175 9.91 3.80 -14.00
C LYS A 175 8.93 4.10 -12.86
N PRO A 176 9.39 4.05 -11.60
CA PRO A 176 8.52 4.24 -10.46
C PRO A 176 7.99 5.67 -10.41
N ALA A 177 6.88 5.86 -9.72
CA ALA A 177 6.32 7.21 -9.52
C ALA A 177 7.34 8.17 -8.87
N GLN A 178 8.28 7.62 -8.07
CA GLN A 178 9.35 8.37 -7.39
C GLN A 178 10.41 7.38 -6.89
N ASP A 179 11.70 7.64 -7.20
CA ASP A 179 12.79 6.69 -6.95
C ASP A 179 13.06 6.47 -5.45
N ASP A 180 13.17 7.53 -4.67
CA ASP A 180 13.36 7.44 -3.22
C ASP A 180 12.16 6.76 -2.52
N LEU A 181 10.95 6.95 -3.01
CA LEU A 181 9.78 6.26 -2.51
C LEU A 181 9.84 4.75 -2.76
N LYS A 182 10.33 4.32 -3.93
CA LYS A 182 10.58 2.90 -4.22
C LYS A 182 11.53 2.28 -3.18
N GLU A 183 12.64 2.95 -2.89
CA GLU A 183 13.60 2.47 -1.89
C GLU A 183 12.97 2.40 -0.49
N GLN A 184 12.21 3.41 -0.10
CA GLN A 184 11.49 3.43 1.19
C GLN A 184 10.47 2.28 1.30
N LEU A 185 9.71 1.98 0.23
CA LEU A 185 8.77 0.85 0.21
C LEU A 185 9.47 -0.52 0.27
N LEU A 186 10.72 -0.60 -0.17
CA LEU A 186 11.58 -1.78 -0.05
C LEU A 186 12.33 -1.85 1.30
N GLY A 187 11.95 -1.00 2.26
CA GLY A 187 12.50 -1.01 3.61
C GLY A 187 13.91 -0.45 3.71
N LYS A 188 14.38 0.27 2.69
CA LYS A 188 15.67 0.95 2.72
C LYS A 188 15.46 2.34 3.31
N THR A 189 16.20 2.65 4.37
CA THR A 189 16.26 4.00 4.94
C THR A 189 17.06 4.88 3.98
N GLY A 190 16.44 6.00 3.55
CA GLY A 190 17.13 7.05 2.81
C GLY A 190 18.06 7.86 3.73
#